data_d5b1e70783830bd3e284a5854f748311
#
_entry.id   d5b1e70783830bd3e284a5854f748311
#
_cell.length_a   1.000
_cell.length_b   1.000
_cell.length_c   1.000
_cell.angle_alpha   90.00
_cell.angle_beta   90.00
_cell.angle_gamma   90.00
#
_symmetry.space_group_name_H-M   'P 1'
#
loop_
_entity.id
_entity.type
_entity.pdbx_description
1 polymer ?
#
loop_
_entity_poly.entity_id
_entity_poly.type
_entity_poly.pdbx_seq_one_letter_code
_entity_poly.pdbx_strand_id
1 'polypeptide(L)'
;MKFKLIFLALLFSMCSNVTQENNEEIRVVSLSTTHTEVIQTLGGQDTLVAIDAFSEVDFPVERIDAYTVTAEELVPLNPDVVIIAFDFNGIVDGLE
;
A
#
# COMPACT_ATOMS: atom_id res chain seq x y z
N MET A 1 -29.49 2.64 35.77
CA MET A 1 -29.53 1.92 34.48
C MET A 1 -29.26 2.80 33.29
N LYS A 2 -29.85 3.98 33.20
CA LYS A 2 -29.61 4.91 32.08
C LYS A 2 -28.16 5.39 31.99
N PHE A 3 -27.46 5.54 33.10
CA PHE A 3 -26.06 5.97 33.10
C PHE A 3 -25.10 4.95 32.49
N LYS A 4 -25.34 3.67 32.68
CA LYS A 4 -24.52 2.61 32.11
C LYS A 4 -24.61 2.54 30.59
N LEU A 5 -25.80 2.79 30.04
CA LEU A 5 -26.03 2.81 28.61
C LEU A 5 -25.35 4.01 27.94
N ILE A 6 -25.39 5.18 28.57
CA ILE A 6 -24.76 6.40 28.07
C ILE A 6 -23.23 6.25 28.08
N PHE A 7 -22.69 5.66 29.13
CA PHE A 7 -21.27 5.42 29.27
C PHE A 7 -20.75 4.45 28.21
N LEU A 8 -21.50 3.40 27.91
CA LEU A 8 -21.17 2.44 26.85
C LEU A 8 -21.18 3.11 25.48
N ALA A 9 -22.14 3.97 25.19
CA ALA A 9 -22.19 4.71 23.94
C ALA A 9 -21.01 5.64 23.76
N LEU A 10 -20.54 6.28 24.82
CA LEU A 10 -19.35 7.12 24.81
C LEU A 10 -18.08 6.32 24.49
N LEU A 11 -17.95 5.12 25.02
CA LEU A 11 -16.82 4.25 24.72
C LEU A 11 -16.80 3.83 23.24
N PHE A 12 -17.94 3.53 22.66
CA PHE A 12 -18.03 3.22 21.24
C PHE A 12 -17.67 4.42 20.37
N SER A 13 -18.09 5.61 20.73
CA SER A 13 -17.76 6.83 20.02
C SER A 13 -16.25 7.10 20.01
N MET A 14 -15.57 6.87 21.11
CA MET A 14 -14.12 7.04 21.22
C MET A 14 -13.38 6.04 20.34
N CYS A 15 -13.79 4.79 20.30
CA CYS A 15 -13.21 3.76 19.43
C CYS A 15 -13.39 4.10 17.95
N SER A 16 -14.56 4.61 17.57
CA SER A 16 -14.84 5.02 16.19
C SER A 16 -13.96 6.19 15.76
N ASN A 17 -13.74 7.16 16.63
CA ASN A 17 -12.89 8.32 16.33
C ASN A 17 -11.44 7.92 16.15
N VAL A 18 -10.91 7.02 16.96
CA VAL A 18 -9.54 6.51 16.82
C VAL A 18 -9.36 5.77 15.49
N THR A 19 -10.36 5.02 15.05
CA THR A 19 -10.30 4.28 13.79
C THR A 19 -10.35 5.22 12.57
N GLN A 20 -11.01 6.37 12.67
CA GLN A 20 -11.14 7.32 11.56
C GLN A 20 -9.90 8.19 11.33
N GLU A 21 -9.06 8.38 12.33
CA GLU A 21 -7.87 9.22 12.22
C GLU A 21 -6.74 8.60 11.39
N ASN A 22 -6.79 7.30 11.12
CA ASN A 22 -5.74 6.56 10.43
C ASN A 22 -6.13 6.13 9.01
N ASN A 23 -7.00 6.88 8.34
CA ASN A 23 -7.59 6.47 7.07
C ASN A 23 -6.85 6.96 5.82
N GLU A 24 -5.63 7.41 5.93
CA GLU A 24 -4.82 7.69 4.75
C GLU A 24 -4.28 6.38 4.19
N GLU A 25 -4.79 5.98 3.03
CA GLU A 25 -4.32 4.79 2.33
C GLU A 25 -2.91 5.02 1.81
N ILE A 26 -1.97 4.20 2.26
CA ILE A 26 -0.62 4.18 1.73
C ILE A 26 -0.67 3.62 0.31
N ARG A 27 0.03 4.27 -0.60
CA ARG A 27 0.14 3.84 -2.00
C ARG A 27 1.49 3.17 -2.19
N VAL A 28 1.46 1.88 -2.49
CA VAL A 28 2.67 1.05 -2.62
C VAL A 28 2.82 0.58 -4.05
N VAL A 29 4.00 0.79 -4.60
CA VAL A 29 4.45 0.13 -5.83
C VAL A 29 5.45 -0.96 -5.44
N SER A 30 5.15 -2.20 -5.76
CA SER A 30 6.04 -3.33 -5.49
C SER A 30 6.65 -3.85 -6.77
N LEU A 31 7.92 -3.64 -6.95
CA LEU A 31 8.69 -4.13 -8.11
C LEU A 31 9.44 -5.42 -7.79
N SER A 32 8.97 -6.14 -6.79
CA SER A 32 9.56 -7.41 -6.35
C SER A 32 8.48 -8.44 -6.16
N THR A 33 8.58 -9.55 -6.85
CA THR A 33 7.63 -10.67 -6.76
C THR A 33 7.49 -11.18 -5.32
N THR A 34 8.61 -11.34 -4.62
CA THR A 34 8.63 -11.80 -3.23
C THR A 34 7.88 -10.85 -2.31
N HIS A 35 8.12 -9.56 -2.44
CA HIS A 35 7.47 -8.55 -1.60
C HIS A 35 5.99 -8.41 -1.92
N THR A 36 5.61 -8.52 -3.19
CA THR A 36 4.19 -8.54 -3.59
C THR A 36 3.46 -9.70 -2.91
N GLU A 37 4.06 -10.88 -2.90
CA GLU A 37 3.49 -12.07 -2.25
C GLU A 37 3.35 -11.87 -0.74
N VAL A 38 4.36 -11.30 -0.08
CA VAL A 38 4.32 -11.00 1.36
C VAL A 38 3.19 -10.03 1.68
N ILE A 39 3.05 -8.95 0.90
CA ILE A 39 2.00 -7.96 1.10
C ILE A 39 0.61 -8.58 0.97
N GLN A 40 0.40 -9.44 -0.03
CA GLN A 40 -0.87 -10.18 -0.17
C GLN A 40 -1.13 -11.09 1.02
N THR A 41 -0.12 -11.82 1.47
CA THR A 41 -0.23 -12.75 2.60
C THR A 41 -0.63 -12.03 3.88
N LEU A 42 -0.14 -10.81 4.06
CA LEU A 42 -0.48 -9.97 5.20
C LEU A 42 -1.81 -9.22 5.05
N GLY A 43 -2.52 -9.43 3.94
CA GLY A 43 -3.80 -8.76 3.70
C GLY A 43 -3.68 -7.32 3.22
N GLY A 44 -2.52 -6.91 2.72
CA GLY A 44 -2.23 -5.54 2.30
C GLY A 44 -2.45 -5.24 0.82
N GLN A 45 -3.14 -6.09 0.08
CA GLN A 45 -3.32 -5.92 -1.36
C GLN A 45 -3.98 -4.61 -1.76
N ASP A 46 -4.82 -4.04 -0.89
CA ASP A 46 -5.49 -2.76 -1.17
C ASP A 46 -4.52 -1.58 -1.22
N THR A 47 -3.32 -1.71 -0.68
CA THR A 47 -2.28 -0.68 -0.75
C THR A 47 -1.53 -0.69 -2.09
N LEU A 48 -1.58 -1.78 -2.83
CA LEU A 48 -0.83 -1.95 -4.06
C LEU A 48 -1.46 -1.18 -5.21
N VAL A 49 -0.78 -0.17 -5.72
CA VAL A 49 -1.21 0.60 -6.90
C VAL A 49 -0.58 0.09 -8.18
N ALA A 50 0.56 -0.58 -8.08
CA ALA A 50 1.21 -1.27 -9.18
C ALA A 50 2.13 -2.37 -8.63
N ILE A 51 2.33 -3.41 -9.42
CA ILE A 51 3.18 -4.54 -9.08
C ILE A 51 4.10 -4.88 -10.25
N ASP A 52 5.11 -5.70 -9.98
CA ASP A 52 5.97 -6.26 -11.02
C ASP A 52 5.17 -7.15 -11.99
N ALA A 53 5.67 -7.28 -13.20
CA ALA A 53 4.98 -8.00 -14.27
C ALA A 53 4.89 -9.52 -14.02
N PHE A 54 5.74 -10.06 -13.15
CA PHE A 54 5.84 -11.50 -12.92
C PHE A 54 5.04 -12.00 -11.72
N SER A 55 4.51 -11.11 -10.89
CA SER A 55 3.68 -11.53 -9.75
C SER A 55 2.35 -12.10 -10.23
N GLU A 56 1.90 -13.15 -9.57
CA GLU A 56 0.58 -13.75 -9.79
C GLU A 56 -0.39 -13.22 -8.74
N VAL A 57 -1.40 -12.50 -9.19
CA VAL A 57 -2.44 -11.94 -8.34
C VAL A 57 -3.80 -12.16 -8.99
N ASP A 58 -4.83 -12.24 -8.15
CA ASP A 58 -6.21 -12.47 -8.58
C ASP A 58 -7.10 -11.22 -8.53
N PHE A 59 -6.48 -10.06 -8.44
CA PHE A 59 -7.18 -8.77 -8.42
C PHE A 59 -6.60 -7.85 -9.51
N PRO A 60 -7.40 -6.88 -10.01
CA PRO A 60 -6.92 -5.94 -11.02
C PRO A 60 -5.92 -4.96 -10.42
N VAL A 61 -4.75 -4.87 -11.02
CA VAL A 61 -3.69 -3.94 -10.61
C VAL A 61 -2.77 -3.69 -11.80
N GLU A 62 -2.19 -2.51 -11.87
CA GLU A 62 -1.23 -2.18 -12.92
C GLU A 62 0.04 -3.02 -12.78
N ARG A 63 0.55 -3.50 -13.90
CA ARG A 63 1.76 -4.30 -13.95
C ARG A 63 2.89 -3.54 -14.62
N ILE A 64 4.06 -3.63 -14.04
CA ILE A 64 5.24 -2.89 -14.48
C ILE A 64 6.41 -3.86 -14.64
N ASP A 65 7.16 -3.73 -15.75
CA ASP A 65 8.40 -4.46 -15.90
C ASP A 65 9.48 -3.82 -15.03
N ALA A 66 9.81 -4.47 -13.92
CA ALA A 66 10.79 -3.97 -12.96
C ALA A 66 12.20 -3.82 -13.54
N TYR A 67 12.52 -4.51 -14.62
CA TYR A 67 13.85 -4.42 -15.25
C TYR A 67 14.02 -3.20 -16.15
N THR A 68 12.95 -2.67 -16.67
CA THR A 68 12.99 -1.58 -17.65
C THR A 68 12.36 -0.28 -17.17
N VAL A 69 11.60 -0.31 -16.08
CA VAL A 69 10.91 0.87 -15.56
C VAL A 69 11.90 1.96 -15.13
N THR A 70 11.52 3.21 -15.33
CA THR A 70 12.29 4.37 -14.89
C THR A 70 11.57 5.07 -13.73
N ALA A 71 12.30 5.89 -12.98
CA ALA A 71 11.70 6.72 -11.93
C ALA A 71 10.60 7.64 -12.49
N GLU A 72 10.79 8.17 -13.68
CA GLU A 72 9.82 9.06 -14.35
C GLU A 72 8.49 8.37 -14.61
N GLU A 73 8.51 7.07 -14.87
CA GLU A 73 7.29 6.28 -15.08
C GLU A 73 6.54 6.00 -13.76
N LEU A 74 7.24 6.00 -12.64
CA LEU A 74 6.67 5.74 -11.32
C LEU A 74 6.03 6.98 -10.70
N VAL A 75 6.56 8.17 -10.98
CA VAL A 75 6.08 9.42 -10.38
C VAL A 75 4.58 9.65 -10.60
N PRO A 76 4.00 9.43 -11.81
CA PRO A 76 2.57 9.62 -12.03
C PRO A 76 1.66 8.71 -11.19
N LEU A 77 2.17 7.59 -10.71
CA LEU A 77 1.44 6.68 -9.84
C LEU A 77 1.28 7.22 -8.43
N ASN A 78 2.00 8.28 -8.11
CA ASN A 78 1.98 8.93 -6.80
C ASN A 78 2.22 7.93 -5.65
N PRO A 79 3.30 7.16 -5.67
CA PRO A 79 3.56 6.18 -4.62
C PRO A 79 4.08 6.86 -3.36
N ASP A 80 3.67 6.34 -2.20
CA ASP A 80 4.27 6.68 -0.92
C ASP A 80 5.49 5.81 -0.65
N VAL A 81 5.47 4.57 -1.14
CA VAL A 81 6.54 3.59 -0.97
C VAL A 81 6.76 2.87 -2.30
N VAL A 82 8.02 2.74 -2.69
CA VAL A 82 8.42 1.90 -3.83
C VAL A 82 9.36 0.81 -3.29
N ILE A 83 8.98 -0.44 -3.49
CA ILE A 83 9.77 -1.59 -3.05
C ILE A 83 10.51 -2.15 -4.26
N ILE A 84 11.82 -2.28 -4.15
CA ILE A 84 12.67 -2.85 -5.20
C ILE A 84 13.54 -3.96 -4.63
N ALA A 85 13.80 -4.97 -5.43
CA ALA A 85 14.79 -6.01 -5.10
C ALA A 85 16.19 -5.60 -5.54
N PHE A 86 16.27 -4.94 -6.69
CA PHE A 86 17.52 -4.45 -7.26
C PHE A 86 17.30 -3.06 -7.84
N ASP A 87 18.29 -2.19 -7.69
CA ASP A 87 18.21 -0.84 -8.24
C ASP A 87 18.65 -0.82 -9.71
N PHE A 88 17.81 -1.38 -10.57
CA PHE A 88 17.99 -1.24 -12.00
C PHE A 88 17.58 0.17 -12.42
N ASN A 89 18.28 0.74 -13.38
CA ASN A 89 17.96 2.03 -14.00
C ASN A 89 17.99 3.25 -13.05
N GLY A 90 18.67 3.16 -11.91
CA GLY A 90 18.83 4.29 -10.99
C GLY A 90 17.53 4.79 -10.37
N ILE A 91 16.60 3.89 -10.04
CA ILE A 91 15.30 4.24 -9.49
C ILE A 91 15.44 4.96 -8.15
N VAL A 92 16.35 4.51 -7.29
CA VAL A 92 16.54 5.12 -5.97
C VAL A 92 16.93 6.58 -6.11
N ASP A 93 17.94 6.87 -6.92
CA ASP A 93 18.37 8.25 -7.14
C ASP A 93 17.29 9.10 -7.81
N GLY A 94 16.56 8.51 -8.73
CA GLY A 94 15.50 9.22 -9.47
C GLY A 94 14.29 9.58 -8.63
N LEU A 95 14.03 8.85 -7.54
CA LEU A 95 12.88 9.08 -6.66
C LEU A 95 13.22 9.92 -5.43
N GLU A 96 14.48 10.18 -5.17
CA GLU A 96 14.92 11.03 -4.04
C GLU A 96 14.74 12.53 -4.27
#